data_c0960794f90acef53131aa6f5e4bfc6b
#
_entry.id   c0960794f90acef53131aa6f5e4bfc6b
#
_cell.length_a   1.000
_cell.length_b   1.000
_cell.length_c   1.000
_cell.angle_alpha   90.00
_cell.angle_beta   90.00
_cell.angle_gamma   90.00
#
_symmetry.space_group_name_H-M   'P 1'
#
loop_
_entity.id
_entity.type
_entity.pdbx_description
1 polymer ?
#
loop_
_entity_poly.entity_id
_entity_poly.type
_entity_poly.pdbx_seq_one_letter_code
_entity_poly.pdbx_strand_id
1 'polypeptide(L)'
;MANNETAHELILQILKTRMTFRQTIQRVLRTNNVDMTFEMLQVMHRLWKKPGVSLQYLAEQTAKDKACLTNLINNLEKKGWVERRGNPTDRRNKQIYLTEEGERLALRVKPLLHGIYGLIGDEMPSRQIVSCRNNLQKINSILDKL
;
A
#
# COMPACT_ATOMS: atom_id res chain seq x y z
N MET A 1 -29.74 -8.88 -12.98
CA MET A 1 -29.85 -10.21 -13.53
C MET A 1 -28.54 -10.68 -14.13
N ALA A 2 -28.39 -10.87 -15.45
CA ALA A 2 -27.09 -11.29 -16.01
C ALA A 2 -25.94 -10.37 -15.56
N ASN A 3 -26.18 -9.06 -15.43
CA ASN A 3 -25.19 -8.11 -14.95
C ASN A 3 -24.83 -8.29 -13.48
N ASN A 4 -25.76 -8.77 -12.64
CA ASN A 4 -25.46 -9.00 -11.24
C ASN A 4 -24.48 -10.15 -11.04
N GLU A 5 -24.66 -11.22 -11.80
CA GLU A 5 -23.75 -12.37 -11.75
C GLU A 5 -22.37 -12.00 -12.26
N THR A 6 -22.31 -11.30 -13.39
CA THR A 6 -21.05 -10.83 -13.99
C THR A 6 -20.35 -9.85 -13.05
N ALA A 7 -21.10 -8.96 -12.41
CA ALA A 7 -20.54 -8.03 -11.42
C ALA A 7 -19.99 -8.77 -10.20
N HIS A 8 -20.66 -9.82 -9.74
CA HIS A 8 -20.18 -10.67 -8.65
C HIS A 8 -18.88 -11.36 -9.03
N GLU A 9 -18.81 -11.94 -10.23
CA GLU A 9 -17.57 -12.56 -10.73
C GLU A 9 -16.41 -11.59 -10.78
N LEU A 10 -16.68 -10.34 -11.19
CA LEU A 10 -15.67 -9.29 -11.21
C LEU A 10 -15.16 -8.98 -9.81
N ILE A 11 -16.04 -8.85 -8.82
CA ILE A 11 -15.62 -8.60 -7.43
C ILE A 11 -14.78 -9.76 -6.92
N LEU A 12 -15.17 -11.01 -7.19
CA LEU A 12 -14.36 -12.17 -6.81
C LEU A 12 -12.98 -12.14 -7.46
N GLN A 13 -12.89 -11.70 -8.70
CA GLN A 13 -11.62 -11.58 -9.40
C GLN A 13 -10.74 -10.47 -8.79
N ILE A 14 -11.33 -9.37 -8.39
CA ILE A 14 -10.61 -8.28 -7.69
C ILE A 14 -10.01 -8.81 -6.39
N LEU A 15 -10.79 -9.53 -5.59
CA LEU A 15 -10.33 -10.11 -4.32
C LEU A 15 -9.19 -11.13 -4.55
N LYS A 16 -9.31 -11.95 -5.58
CA LYS A 16 -8.26 -12.91 -5.96
C LYS A 16 -6.98 -12.18 -6.40
N THR A 17 -7.10 -11.13 -7.18
CA THR A 17 -5.96 -10.34 -7.65
C THR A 17 -5.24 -9.69 -6.46
N ARG A 18 -5.98 -9.16 -5.49
CA ARG A 18 -5.39 -8.60 -4.27
C ARG A 18 -4.58 -9.66 -3.52
N MET A 19 -5.14 -10.85 -3.36
CA MET A 19 -4.46 -11.96 -2.67
C MET A 19 -3.21 -12.41 -3.43
N THR A 20 -3.30 -12.57 -4.74
CA THR A 20 -2.17 -12.96 -5.58
C THR A 20 -1.05 -11.92 -5.52
N PHE A 21 -1.40 -10.65 -5.59
CA PHE A 21 -0.44 -9.55 -5.49
C PHE A 21 0.26 -9.55 -4.13
N ARG A 22 -0.51 -9.69 -3.04
CA ARG A 22 0.05 -9.77 -1.69
C ARG A 22 1.06 -10.91 -1.56
N GLN A 23 0.70 -12.11 -2.03
CA GLN A 23 1.58 -13.28 -1.99
C GLN A 23 2.84 -13.07 -2.81
N THR A 24 2.72 -12.47 -3.98
CA THR A 24 3.86 -12.16 -4.86
C THR A 24 4.82 -11.19 -4.18
N ILE A 25 4.31 -10.12 -3.61
CA ILE A 25 5.12 -9.13 -2.90
C ILE A 25 5.86 -9.78 -1.73
N GLN A 26 5.15 -10.57 -0.91
CA GLN A 26 5.77 -11.23 0.24
C GLN A 26 6.88 -12.18 -0.18
N ARG A 27 6.68 -12.92 -1.27
CA ARG A 27 7.70 -13.83 -1.80
C ARG A 27 8.91 -13.07 -2.31
N VAL A 28 8.70 -11.99 -3.06
CA VAL A 28 9.80 -11.17 -3.59
C VAL A 28 10.59 -10.52 -2.46
N LEU A 29 9.93 -9.97 -1.45
CA LEU A 29 10.61 -9.38 -0.29
C LEU A 29 11.45 -10.43 0.44
N ARG A 30 10.88 -11.59 0.72
CA ARG A 30 11.58 -12.68 1.42
C ARG A 30 12.77 -13.18 0.61
N THR A 31 12.62 -13.38 -0.68
CA THR A 31 13.69 -13.85 -1.56
C THR A 31 14.86 -12.87 -1.63
N ASN A 32 14.59 -11.59 -1.45
CA ASN A 32 15.60 -10.53 -1.45
C ASN A 32 16.04 -10.12 -0.03
N ASN A 33 15.75 -10.94 0.96
CA ASN A 33 16.15 -10.73 2.37
C ASN A 33 15.64 -9.42 2.97
N VAL A 34 14.44 -9.03 2.59
CA VAL A 34 13.74 -7.88 3.19
C VAL A 34 12.71 -8.40 4.18
N ASP A 35 12.97 -8.20 5.47
CA ASP A 35 12.08 -8.63 6.55
C ASP A 35 10.96 -7.62 6.75
N MET A 36 10.03 -7.62 5.81
CA MET A 36 8.91 -6.68 5.76
C MET A 36 7.67 -7.42 5.31
N THR A 37 6.55 -7.16 5.97
CA THR A 37 5.25 -7.68 5.53
C THR A 37 4.66 -6.80 4.44
N PHE A 38 3.69 -7.31 3.71
CA PHE A 38 2.94 -6.54 2.72
C PHE A 38 2.27 -5.30 3.36
N GLU A 39 1.72 -5.47 4.55
CA GLU A 39 1.04 -4.39 5.28
C GLU A 39 2.03 -3.28 5.70
N MET A 40 3.22 -3.66 6.13
CA MET A 40 4.29 -2.71 6.41
C MET A 40 4.68 -1.94 5.15
N LEU A 41 4.80 -2.64 4.03
CA LEU A 41 5.14 -2.02 2.73
C LEU A 41 4.10 -0.99 2.32
N GLN A 42 2.81 -1.26 2.53
CA GLN A 42 1.75 -0.31 2.22
C GLN A 42 1.94 1.02 2.97
N VAL A 43 2.29 0.95 4.26
CA VAL A 43 2.57 2.13 5.07
C VAL A 43 3.84 2.83 4.60
N MET A 44 4.92 2.07 4.42
CA MET A 44 6.21 2.61 3.96
C MET A 44 6.06 3.32 2.62
N HIS A 45 5.30 2.76 1.69
CA HIS A 45 5.07 3.33 0.37
C HIS A 45 4.40 4.72 0.47
N ARG A 46 3.47 4.90 1.39
CA ARG A 46 2.82 6.20 1.62
C ARG A 46 3.81 7.22 2.18
N LEU A 47 4.69 6.79 3.08
CA LEU A 47 5.71 7.65 3.67
C LEU A 47 6.79 8.05 2.65
N TRP A 48 7.10 7.19 1.68
CA TRP A 48 8.02 7.55 0.59
C TRP A 48 7.48 8.68 -0.26
N LYS A 49 6.17 8.69 -0.49
CA LYS A 49 5.52 9.71 -1.31
C LYS A 49 5.29 11.01 -0.57
N LYS A 50 4.96 10.93 0.72
CA LYS A 50 4.64 12.11 1.52
C LYS A 50 5.17 11.91 2.94
N PRO A 51 6.40 12.35 3.22
CA PRO A 51 6.94 12.27 4.58
C PRO A 51 6.22 13.25 5.50
N GLY A 52 6.18 12.90 6.78
CA GLY A 52 5.58 13.75 7.78
C GLY A 52 4.06 13.76 7.74
N VAL A 53 3.44 12.58 7.78
CA VAL A 53 1.99 12.42 7.77
C VAL A 53 1.48 11.95 9.13
N SER A 54 0.21 12.26 9.41
CA SER A 54 -0.45 11.83 10.63
C SER A 54 -0.88 10.36 10.54
N LEU A 55 -1.12 9.76 11.71
CA LEU A 55 -1.70 8.42 11.80
C LEU A 55 -3.07 8.37 11.11
N GLN A 56 -3.87 9.41 11.26
CA GLN A 56 -5.16 9.56 10.61
C GLN A 56 -5.05 9.49 9.08
N TYR A 57 -4.10 10.23 8.51
CA TYR A 57 -3.86 10.23 7.06
C TYR A 57 -3.52 8.81 6.58
N LEU A 58 -2.62 8.12 7.29
CA LEU A 58 -2.23 6.76 6.93
C LEU A 58 -3.41 5.79 7.03
N ALA A 59 -4.26 5.94 8.05
CA ALA A 59 -5.45 5.10 8.20
C ALA A 59 -6.40 5.28 7.01
N GLU A 60 -6.63 6.52 6.58
CA GLU A 60 -7.49 6.82 5.43
C GLU A 60 -6.90 6.25 4.13
N GLN A 61 -5.59 6.41 3.93
CA GLN A 61 -4.94 5.98 2.69
C GLN A 61 -4.76 4.47 2.58
N THR A 62 -4.67 3.75 3.69
CA THR A 62 -4.44 2.30 3.69
C THR A 62 -5.70 1.49 4.00
N ALA A 63 -6.81 2.17 4.28
CA ALA A 63 -8.09 1.55 4.67
C ALA A 63 -7.94 0.60 5.87
N LYS A 64 -7.05 0.94 6.82
CA LYS A 64 -6.83 0.18 8.04
C LYS A 64 -7.40 0.93 9.24
N ASP A 65 -7.86 0.19 10.25
CA ASP A 65 -8.28 0.82 11.49
C ASP A 65 -7.07 1.34 12.28
N LYS A 66 -7.32 2.26 13.23
CA LYS A 66 -6.25 2.89 14.01
C LYS A 66 -5.46 1.90 14.85
N ALA A 67 -6.13 0.89 15.42
CA ALA A 67 -5.45 -0.11 16.26
C ALA A 67 -4.45 -0.94 15.45
N CYS A 68 -4.88 -1.44 14.30
CA CYS A 68 -4.03 -2.18 13.37
C CYS A 68 -2.85 -1.32 12.92
N LEU A 69 -3.12 -0.08 12.53
CA LEU A 69 -2.10 0.85 12.04
C LEU A 69 -1.11 1.22 13.13
N THR A 70 -1.58 1.44 14.36
CA THR A 70 -0.70 1.72 15.52
C THR A 70 0.28 0.59 15.73
N ASN A 71 -0.19 -0.67 15.66
CA ASN A 71 0.69 -1.84 15.78
C ASN A 71 1.73 -1.90 14.66
N LEU A 72 1.32 -1.60 13.42
CA LEU A 72 2.25 -1.55 12.28
C LEU A 72 3.32 -0.48 12.48
N ILE A 73 2.94 0.71 12.90
CA ILE A 73 3.88 1.81 13.15
C ILE A 73 4.84 1.45 14.31
N ASN A 74 4.32 0.86 15.38
CA ASN A 74 5.18 0.40 16.49
C ASN A 74 6.22 -0.61 16.01
N ASN A 75 5.82 -1.56 15.15
CA ASN A 75 6.73 -2.55 14.61
C ASN A 75 7.76 -1.92 13.65
N LEU A 76 7.35 -0.94 12.85
CA LEU A 76 8.25 -0.21 11.96
C LEU A 76 9.26 0.64 12.75
N GLU A 77 8.84 1.22 13.88
CA GLU A 77 9.75 1.93 14.78
C GLU A 77 10.78 0.98 15.41
N LYS A 78 10.34 -0.20 15.84
CA LYS A 78 11.24 -1.22 16.40
C LYS A 78 12.30 -1.66 15.41
N LYS A 79 11.95 -1.71 14.13
CA LYS A 79 12.90 -2.03 13.06
C LYS A 79 13.81 -0.85 12.70
N GLY A 80 13.52 0.33 13.22
CA GLY A 80 14.31 1.53 12.96
C GLY A 80 14.03 2.19 11.63
N TRP A 81 12.91 1.88 10.99
CA TRP A 81 12.57 2.39 9.66
C TRP A 81 11.69 3.64 9.67
N VAL A 82 10.96 3.87 10.75
CA VAL A 82 10.13 5.06 10.92
C VAL A 82 10.35 5.66 12.31
N GLU A 83 10.02 6.95 12.44
CA GLU A 83 10.05 7.66 13.70
C GLU A 83 8.85 8.60 13.80
N ARG A 84 8.40 8.81 15.03
CA ARG A 84 7.37 9.80 15.33
C ARG A 84 8.06 11.09 15.77
N ARG A 85 7.67 12.21 15.13
CA ARG A 85 8.14 13.54 15.52
C ARG A 85 6.95 14.36 15.99
N GLY A 86 7.10 15.03 17.13
CA GLY A 86 6.09 15.96 17.61
C GLY A 86 5.99 17.18 16.70
N ASN A 87 4.77 17.68 16.51
CA ASN A 87 4.58 18.97 15.87
C ASN A 87 4.98 20.06 16.87
N PRO A 88 5.83 21.04 16.50
CA PRO A 88 6.21 22.14 17.40
C PRO A 88 5.03 22.94 17.94
N THR A 89 3.92 23.00 17.20
CA THR A 89 2.72 23.75 17.57
C THR A 89 1.64 22.90 18.23
N ASP A 90 1.71 21.56 18.12
CA ASP A 90 0.72 20.67 18.72
C ASP A 90 1.39 19.35 19.12
N ARG A 91 1.65 19.18 20.43
CA ARG A 91 2.28 17.97 20.98
C ARG A 91 1.41 16.71 20.87
N ARG A 92 0.10 16.86 20.60
CA ARG A 92 -0.84 15.74 20.48
C ARG A 92 -0.79 15.10 19.11
N ASN A 93 -0.40 15.85 18.09
CA ASN A 93 -0.31 15.37 16.70
C ASN A 93 1.12 15.08 16.32
N LYS A 94 1.56 13.86 16.62
CA LYS A 94 2.83 13.37 16.13
C LYS A 94 2.69 13.00 14.67
N GLN A 95 3.68 13.42 13.90
CA GLN A 95 3.79 13.04 12.49
C GLN A 95 4.81 11.91 12.33
N ILE A 96 4.60 11.08 11.32
CA ILE A 96 5.40 9.89 11.07
C ILE A 96 6.31 10.14 9.88
N TYR A 97 7.60 9.85 10.07
CA TYR A 97 8.65 10.05 9.08
C TYR A 97 9.43 8.78 8.87
N LEU A 98 9.99 8.61 7.67
CA LEU A 98 11.03 7.62 7.47
C LEU A 98 12.31 8.07 8.16
N THR A 99 13.00 7.12 8.76
CA THR A 99 14.38 7.32 9.21
C THR A 99 15.33 7.22 8.02
N GLU A 100 16.60 7.53 8.23
CA GLU A 100 17.62 7.31 7.22
C GLU A 100 17.70 5.85 6.78
N GLU A 101 17.57 4.90 7.72
CA GLU A 101 17.48 3.47 7.40
C GLU A 101 16.25 3.14 6.58
N GLY A 102 15.11 3.73 6.92
CA GLY A 102 13.87 3.56 6.15
C GLY A 102 14.01 4.06 4.73
N GLU A 103 14.69 5.17 4.51
CA GLU A 103 14.97 5.70 3.19
C GLU A 103 15.91 4.79 2.39
N ARG A 104 16.95 4.26 3.01
CA ARG A 104 17.84 3.29 2.38
C ARG A 104 17.09 2.02 1.99
N LEU A 105 16.20 1.55 2.85
CA LEU A 105 15.36 0.39 2.54
C LEU A 105 14.44 0.67 1.35
N ALA A 106 13.90 1.89 1.25
CA ALA A 106 13.09 2.29 0.11
C ALA A 106 13.86 2.17 -1.21
N LEU A 107 15.14 2.56 -1.21
CA LEU A 107 15.99 2.46 -2.40
C LEU A 107 16.23 1.00 -2.81
N ARG A 108 16.21 0.06 -1.86
CA ARG A 108 16.33 -1.38 -2.16
C ARG A 108 15.02 -1.97 -2.66
N VAL A 109 13.89 -1.54 -2.13
CA VAL A 109 12.58 -2.14 -2.42
C VAL A 109 11.97 -1.59 -3.70
N LYS A 110 12.13 -0.31 -3.98
CA LYS A 110 11.56 0.31 -5.19
C LYS A 110 11.88 -0.43 -6.48
N PRO A 111 13.13 -0.82 -6.77
CA PRO A 111 13.43 -1.58 -7.98
C PRO A 111 12.72 -2.92 -8.06
N LEU A 112 12.51 -3.58 -6.92
CA LEU A 112 11.79 -4.85 -6.86
C LEU A 112 10.33 -4.68 -7.29
N LEU A 113 9.68 -3.62 -6.81
CA LEU A 113 8.31 -3.28 -7.20
C LEU A 113 8.23 -2.88 -8.68
N HIS A 114 9.17 -2.07 -9.15
CA HIS A 114 9.26 -1.69 -10.56
C HIS A 114 9.40 -2.90 -11.47
N GLY A 115 10.16 -3.91 -11.03
CA GLY A 115 10.30 -5.16 -11.77
C GLY A 115 8.97 -5.87 -11.96
N ILE A 116 8.16 -5.93 -10.91
CA ILE A 116 6.82 -6.56 -10.96
C ILE A 116 5.90 -5.76 -11.88
N TYR A 117 5.87 -4.45 -11.73
CA TYR A 117 5.03 -3.60 -12.57
C TYR A 117 5.44 -3.65 -14.04
N GLY A 118 6.75 -3.76 -14.29
CA GLY A 118 7.29 -3.93 -15.63
C GLY A 118 6.79 -5.20 -16.31
N LEU A 119 6.73 -6.31 -15.57
CA LEU A 119 6.19 -7.57 -16.11
C LEU A 119 4.75 -7.41 -16.54
N ILE A 120 3.92 -6.72 -15.75
CA ILE A 120 2.53 -6.45 -16.12
C ILE A 120 2.48 -5.56 -17.37
N GLY A 121 3.29 -4.49 -17.38
CA GLY A 121 3.32 -3.56 -18.50
C GLY A 121 3.82 -4.17 -19.81
N ASP A 122 4.68 -5.19 -19.73
CA ASP A 122 5.16 -5.92 -20.91
C ASP A 122 4.09 -6.84 -21.52
N GLU A 123 3.24 -7.40 -20.68
CA GLU A 123 2.21 -8.37 -21.10
C GLU A 123 0.87 -7.71 -21.44
N MET A 124 0.61 -6.51 -20.95
CA MET A 124 -0.66 -5.81 -21.14
C MET A 124 -0.46 -4.46 -21.84
N PRO A 125 -1.22 -4.19 -22.91
CA PRO A 125 -1.20 -2.86 -23.55
C PRO A 125 -1.61 -1.76 -22.55
N SER A 126 -0.98 -0.60 -22.65
CA SER A 126 -1.28 0.55 -21.77
C SER A 126 -2.77 0.90 -21.73
N ARG A 127 -3.45 0.81 -22.85
CA ARG A 127 -4.90 1.09 -22.93
C ARG A 127 -5.72 0.16 -22.06
N GLN A 128 -5.33 -1.11 -21.96
CA GLN A 128 -6.02 -2.09 -21.10
C GLN A 128 -5.77 -1.80 -19.62
N ILE A 129 -4.56 -1.46 -19.28
CA ILE A 129 -4.19 -1.11 -17.89
C ILE A 129 -4.98 0.13 -17.44
N VAL A 130 -5.01 1.17 -18.27
CA VAL A 130 -5.76 2.40 -17.99
C VAL A 130 -7.26 2.12 -17.87
N SER A 131 -7.81 1.31 -18.78
CA SER A 131 -9.22 0.92 -18.76
C SER A 131 -9.58 0.16 -17.47
N CYS A 132 -8.76 -0.81 -17.08
CA CYS A 132 -8.95 -1.54 -15.82
C CYS A 132 -8.94 -0.58 -14.63
N ARG A 133 -7.94 0.29 -14.55
CA ARG A 133 -7.85 1.27 -13.46
C ARG A 133 -9.10 2.15 -13.39
N ASN A 134 -9.53 2.68 -14.50
CA ASN A 134 -10.69 3.56 -14.56
C ASN A 134 -11.97 2.83 -14.15
N ASN A 135 -12.10 1.56 -14.53
CA ASN A 135 -13.25 0.74 -14.17
C ASN A 135 -13.26 0.44 -12.67
N LEU A 136 -12.11 0.17 -12.07
CA LEU A 136 -11.99 -0.03 -10.62
C LEU A 136 -12.33 1.26 -9.85
N GLN A 137 -11.89 2.41 -10.34
CA GLN A 137 -12.23 3.71 -9.76
C GLN A 137 -13.74 3.94 -9.79
N LYS A 138 -14.39 3.56 -10.89
CA LYS A 138 -15.86 3.67 -11.03
C LYS A 138 -16.57 2.78 -10.02
N ILE A 139 -16.11 1.55 -9.84
CA ILE A 139 -16.66 0.62 -8.84
C ILE A 139 -16.54 1.24 -7.45
N ASN A 140 -15.37 1.77 -7.10
CA ASN A 140 -15.15 2.41 -5.80
C ASN A 140 -16.12 3.59 -5.60
N SER A 141 -16.33 4.42 -6.63
CA SER A 141 -17.26 5.54 -6.55
C SER A 141 -18.71 5.08 -6.31
N ILE A 142 -19.11 3.98 -6.92
CA ILE A 142 -20.45 3.39 -6.71
C ILE A 142 -20.60 2.91 -5.27
N LEU A 143 -19.60 2.18 -4.76
CA LEU A 143 -19.65 1.62 -3.42
C LEU A 143 -19.57 2.69 -2.34
N ASP A 144 -18.82 3.77 -2.55
CA ASP A 144 -18.68 4.87 -1.60
C ASP A 144 -20.01 5.63 -1.36
N LYS A 145 -21.01 5.45 -2.22
CA LYS A 145 -22.32 6.08 -2.07
C LYS A 145 -23.29 5.28 -1.17
N LEU A 146 -22.92 4.07 -0.82
CA LEU A 146 -23.73 3.22 0.03
C LEU A 146 -23.47 3.50 1.51
#